data_f7003d3793329188e98aab2891e4000e
#
_entry.id   f7003d3793329188e98aab2891e4000e
#
_cell.length_a   1.000
_cell.length_b   1.000
_cell.length_c   1.000
_cell.angle_alpha   90.00
_cell.angle_beta   90.00
_cell.angle_gamma   90.00
#
_symmetry.space_group_name_H-M   'P 1'
#
loop_
_entity.id
_entity.type
_entity.pdbx_description
1 polymer ?
#
loop_
_entity_poly.entity_id
_entity_poly.type
_entity_poly.pdbx_seq_one_letter_code
_entity_poly.pdbx_strand_id
1 'polypeptide(L)'
;SGIGIACVAAQYFDNVPVVFAKKSQTVNIDGEVYSTKIESFTHKRVYDVILSKKYLSSKDHVLIIDDFLANGCALNGLLDIAQKAGATVEGVGIAVEKGFQRGGELIRQKGIRVESLAIIESMDADSGNIVFKEQ
;
A
#
# COMPACT_ATOMS: atom_id res chain seq x y z
N SER A 1 -8.29 4.64 -1.60
CA SER A 1 -8.78 4.24 -2.94
C SER A 1 -8.57 2.75 -3.23
N GLY A 2 -7.52 2.11 -2.74
CA GLY A 2 -7.26 0.67 -2.93
C GLY A 2 -8.32 -0.29 -2.34
N ILE A 3 -9.22 0.18 -1.47
CA ILE A 3 -10.22 -0.67 -0.79
C ILE A 3 -11.13 -1.40 -1.78
N GLY A 4 -11.64 -0.71 -2.81
CA GLY A 4 -12.51 -1.32 -3.82
C GLY A 4 -11.80 -2.44 -4.58
N ILE A 5 -10.53 -2.21 -4.94
CA ILE A 5 -9.68 -3.20 -5.62
C ILE A 5 -9.45 -4.41 -4.71
N ALA A 6 -9.14 -4.16 -3.43
CA ALA A 6 -8.96 -5.23 -2.44
C ALA A 6 -10.22 -6.08 -2.25
N CYS A 7 -11.42 -5.46 -2.22
CA CYS A 7 -12.68 -6.19 -2.12
C CYS A 7 -12.94 -7.08 -3.34
N VAL A 8 -12.61 -6.63 -4.53
CA VAL A 8 -12.70 -7.46 -5.74
C VAL A 8 -11.66 -8.58 -5.71
N ALA A 9 -10.41 -8.27 -5.37
CA ALA A 9 -9.35 -9.26 -5.28
C ALA A 9 -9.67 -10.36 -4.25
N ALA A 10 -10.25 -10.01 -3.11
CA ALA A 10 -10.59 -10.96 -2.03
C ALA A 10 -11.50 -12.11 -2.51
N GLN A 11 -12.34 -11.89 -3.53
CA GLN A 11 -13.22 -12.92 -4.10
C GLN A 11 -12.42 -14.06 -4.74
N TYR A 12 -11.20 -13.79 -5.23
CA TYR A 12 -10.31 -14.79 -5.82
C TYR A 12 -9.46 -15.54 -4.77
N PHE A 13 -9.58 -15.16 -3.51
CA PHE A 13 -8.92 -15.78 -2.34
C PHE A 13 -9.96 -16.28 -1.33
N ASP A 14 -10.99 -16.98 -1.81
CA ASP A 14 -12.05 -17.56 -0.98
C ASP A 14 -12.79 -16.53 -0.10
N ASN A 15 -12.96 -15.32 -0.59
CA ASN A 15 -13.61 -14.21 0.12
C ASN A 15 -12.95 -13.90 1.49
N VAL A 16 -11.63 -13.88 1.54
CA VAL A 16 -10.89 -13.50 2.75
C VAL A 16 -11.30 -12.10 3.25
N PRO A 17 -11.24 -11.85 4.55
CA PRO A 17 -11.55 -10.54 5.10
C PRO A 17 -10.67 -9.45 4.53
N VAL A 18 -11.27 -8.31 4.24
CA VAL A 18 -10.56 -7.09 3.81
C VAL A 18 -10.46 -6.14 4.99
N VAL A 19 -9.25 -5.81 5.37
CA VAL A 19 -8.94 -4.86 6.43
C VAL A 19 -8.28 -3.63 5.81
N PHE A 20 -8.67 -2.44 6.24
CA PHE A 20 -8.11 -1.22 5.70
C PHE A 20 -7.59 -0.28 6.79
N ALA A 21 -6.45 0.33 6.52
CA ALA A 21 -5.88 1.38 7.34
C ALA A 21 -6.53 2.73 7.02
N LYS A 22 -6.75 3.55 8.03
CA LYS A 22 -7.38 4.86 7.90
C LYS A 22 -6.37 5.98 8.14
N LYS A 23 -6.45 7.03 7.33
CA LYS A 23 -5.78 8.29 7.65
C LYS A 23 -6.51 8.94 8.82
N SER A 24 -5.77 9.34 9.85
CA SER A 24 -6.30 10.05 11.01
C SER A 24 -5.58 11.37 11.19
N GLN A 25 -6.31 12.41 11.60
CA GLN A 25 -5.71 13.69 12.00
C GLN A 25 -5.36 13.71 13.49
N THR A 26 -5.95 12.81 14.26
CA THR A 26 -5.71 12.66 15.69
C THR A 26 -5.52 11.18 16.01
N VAL A 27 -4.42 10.87 16.67
CA VAL A 27 -4.20 9.53 17.23
C VAL A 27 -4.88 9.49 18.59
N ASN A 28 -6.07 8.88 18.69
CA ASN A 28 -6.58 8.44 19.98
C ASN A 28 -5.72 7.24 20.42
N ILE A 29 -4.83 7.49 21.36
CA ILE A 29 -3.83 6.53 21.82
C ILE A 29 -4.43 5.69 22.96
N ASP A 30 -5.47 4.93 22.68
CA ASP A 30 -6.00 3.95 23.64
C ASP A 30 -5.34 2.55 23.53
N GLY A 31 -4.16 2.48 22.89
CA GLY A 31 -3.42 1.23 22.73
C GLY A 31 -4.06 0.18 21.81
N GLU A 32 -5.26 0.45 21.31
CA GLU A 32 -6.09 -0.47 20.51
C GLU A 32 -5.80 -0.38 19.00
N VAL A 33 -4.83 0.43 18.59
CA VAL A 33 -4.47 0.61 17.18
C VAL A 33 -2.98 0.44 16.94
N TYR A 34 -2.64 -0.08 15.76
CA TYR A 34 -1.32 0.12 15.16
C TYR A 34 -1.33 1.48 14.48
N SER A 35 -0.26 2.24 14.60
CA SER A 35 -0.13 3.55 13.95
C SER A 35 1.22 3.71 13.29
N THR A 36 1.24 4.45 12.19
CA THR A 36 2.46 4.88 11.50
C THR A 36 2.26 6.25 10.90
N LYS A 37 3.36 6.98 10.69
CA LYS A 37 3.33 8.28 10.03
C LYS A 37 3.72 8.12 8.57
N ILE A 38 2.91 8.67 7.69
CA ILE A 38 3.17 8.71 6.26
C ILE A 38 3.31 10.16 5.81
N GLU A 39 4.42 10.47 5.16
CA GLU A 39 4.65 11.76 4.55
C GLU A 39 4.07 11.75 3.13
N SER A 40 3.13 12.66 2.86
CA SER A 40 2.61 12.88 1.52
C SER A 40 3.45 13.92 0.80
N PHE A 41 4.23 13.49 -0.19
CA PHE A 41 5.02 14.41 -1.02
C PHE A 41 4.15 15.39 -1.83
N THR A 42 2.97 14.96 -2.26
CA THR A 42 2.05 15.79 -3.04
C THR A 42 1.49 16.96 -2.23
N HIS A 43 1.28 16.77 -0.94
CA HIS A 43 0.67 17.79 -0.07
C HIS A 43 1.61 18.32 1.01
N LYS A 44 2.87 17.88 1.07
CA LYS A 44 3.85 18.22 2.12
C LYS A 44 3.26 18.11 3.53
N ARG A 45 2.41 17.12 3.76
CA ARG A 45 1.74 16.86 5.04
C ARG A 45 2.07 15.47 5.54
N VAL A 46 2.25 15.37 6.84
CA VAL A 46 2.38 14.10 7.56
C VAL A 46 0.99 13.68 8.02
N TYR A 47 0.61 12.45 7.73
CA TYR A 47 -0.62 11.85 8.20
C TYR A 47 -0.31 10.66 9.09
N ASP A 48 -1.06 10.54 10.17
CA ASP A 48 -1.10 9.29 10.91
C ASP A 48 -2.01 8.30 10.18
N VAL A 49 -1.51 7.10 9.96
CA VAL A 49 -2.30 5.99 9.43
C VAL A 49 -2.47 4.99 10.55
N ILE A 50 -3.71 4.59 10.78
CA ILE A 50 -4.08 3.72 11.89
C ILE A 50 -4.84 2.50 11.40
N LEU A 51 -4.67 1.38 12.12
CA LEU A 51 -5.41 0.14 11.94
C LEU A 51 -5.69 -0.47 13.31
N SER A 52 -6.95 -0.86 13.55
CA SER A 52 -7.32 -1.48 14.83
C SER A 52 -6.63 -2.84 15.02
N LYS A 53 -6.05 -3.05 16.20
CA LYS A 53 -5.45 -4.33 16.60
C LYS A 53 -6.45 -5.48 16.62
N LYS A 54 -7.74 -5.18 16.66
CA LYS A 54 -8.82 -6.17 16.59
C LYS A 54 -8.82 -6.95 15.27
N TYR A 55 -8.29 -6.35 14.19
CA TYR A 55 -8.40 -6.89 12.84
C TYR A 55 -7.09 -7.39 12.25
N LEU A 56 -5.97 -7.26 12.96
CA LEU A 56 -4.67 -7.72 12.47
C LEU A 56 -3.80 -8.17 13.64
N SER A 57 -3.18 -9.32 13.48
CA SER A 57 -2.33 -9.97 14.48
C SER A 57 -1.17 -10.73 13.87
N SER A 58 -0.29 -11.27 14.71
CA SER A 58 0.85 -12.10 14.28
C SER A 58 0.46 -13.46 13.65
N LYS A 59 -0.81 -13.82 13.68
CA LYS A 59 -1.32 -15.07 13.06
C LYS A 59 -1.74 -14.85 11.61
N ASP A 60 -1.80 -13.59 11.17
CA ASP A 60 -2.34 -13.23 9.88
C ASP A 60 -1.25 -13.23 8.79
N HIS A 61 -1.62 -13.76 7.64
CA HIS A 61 -0.88 -13.67 6.38
C HIS A 61 -1.62 -12.70 5.49
N VAL A 62 -0.97 -11.64 5.05
CA VAL A 62 -1.62 -10.53 4.35
C VAL A 62 -1.07 -10.30 2.96
N LEU A 63 -1.99 -10.03 2.03
CA LEU A 63 -1.71 -9.44 0.74
C LEU A 63 -2.07 -7.95 0.83
N ILE A 64 -1.11 -7.08 0.60
CA ILE A 64 -1.34 -5.64 0.60
C ILE A 64 -1.81 -5.22 -0.80
N ILE A 65 -2.92 -4.52 -0.88
CA ILE A 65 -3.48 -4.01 -2.14
C ILE A 65 -3.55 -2.49 -2.09
N ASP A 66 -3.06 -1.85 -3.15
CA ASP A 66 -3.20 -0.40 -3.32
C ASP A 66 -3.46 -0.04 -4.79
N ASP A 67 -4.00 1.17 -5.03
CA ASP A 67 -4.31 1.64 -6.39
C ASP A 67 -3.07 2.16 -7.12
N PHE A 68 -2.26 2.99 -6.47
CA PHE A 68 -1.08 3.60 -7.08
C PHE A 68 0.20 3.39 -6.25
N LEU A 69 1.25 2.97 -6.92
CA LEU A 69 2.60 2.94 -6.36
C LEU A 69 3.48 3.99 -7.04
N ALA A 70 3.80 5.04 -6.32
CA ALA A 70 4.66 6.12 -6.78
C ALA A 70 6.03 6.06 -6.05
N ASN A 71 6.24 6.90 -5.06
CA ASN A 71 7.46 6.90 -4.24
C ASN A 71 7.48 5.85 -3.12
N GLY A 72 6.36 5.15 -2.92
CA GLY A 72 6.25 4.06 -1.95
C GLY A 72 5.93 4.46 -0.51
N CYS A 73 5.67 5.75 -0.23
CA CYS A 73 5.42 6.20 1.15
C CYS A 73 4.20 5.54 1.78
N ALA A 74 3.08 5.47 1.07
CA ALA A 74 1.87 4.81 1.55
C ALA A 74 2.11 3.33 1.80
N LEU A 75 2.74 2.64 0.84
CA LEU A 75 3.04 1.22 0.94
C LEU A 75 4.01 0.92 2.09
N ASN A 76 5.06 1.73 2.29
CA ASN A 76 5.95 1.58 3.44
C ASN A 76 5.20 1.73 4.77
N GLY A 77 4.21 2.63 4.84
CA GLY A 77 3.36 2.76 6.02
C GLY A 77 2.52 1.51 6.29
N LEU A 78 1.94 0.90 5.25
CA LEU A 78 1.20 -0.36 5.39
C LEU A 78 2.11 -1.52 5.82
N LEU A 79 3.32 -1.59 5.26
CA LEU A 79 4.34 -2.57 5.67
C LEU A 79 4.75 -2.40 7.12
N ASP A 80 4.92 -1.15 7.60
CA ASP A 80 5.24 -0.85 9.01
C ASP A 80 4.10 -1.29 9.94
N ILE A 81 2.84 -1.08 9.56
CA ILE A 81 1.68 -1.56 10.30
C ILE A 81 1.67 -3.10 10.38
N ALA A 82 1.90 -3.79 9.27
CA ALA A 82 1.97 -5.25 9.24
C ALA A 82 3.11 -5.76 10.14
N GLN A 83 4.29 -5.13 10.08
CA GLN A 83 5.42 -5.46 10.94
C GLN A 83 5.09 -5.26 12.42
N LYS A 84 4.47 -4.14 12.80
CA LYS A 84 4.04 -3.86 14.19
C LYS A 84 3.01 -4.87 14.69
N ALA A 85 2.17 -5.40 13.81
CA ALA A 85 1.23 -6.47 14.13
C ALA A 85 1.91 -7.84 14.23
N GLY A 86 3.14 -7.98 13.72
CA GLY A 86 3.82 -9.27 13.56
C GLY A 86 3.23 -10.13 12.44
N ALA A 87 2.38 -9.56 11.58
CA ALA A 87 1.76 -10.26 10.46
C ALA A 87 2.76 -10.57 9.36
N THR A 88 2.57 -11.68 8.68
CA THR A 88 3.38 -12.07 7.52
C THR A 88 2.85 -11.39 6.26
N VAL A 89 3.70 -10.64 5.57
CA VAL A 89 3.35 -10.05 4.27
C VAL A 89 3.74 -11.02 3.17
N GLU A 90 2.75 -11.61 2.49
CA GLU A 90 2.95 -12.55 1.39
C GLU A 90 3.29 -11.86 0.07
N GLY A 91 2.84 -10.63 -0.09
CA GLY A 91 3.11 -9.82 -1.26
C GLY A 91 2.31 -8.55 -1.30
N VAL A 92 2.48 -7.83 -2.41
CA VAL A 92 1.83 -6.56 -2.70
C VAL A 92 1.24 -6.59 -4.10
N GLY A 93 -0.03 -6.24 -4.23
CA GLY A 93 -0.72 -6.04 -5.51
C GLY A 93 -1.02 -4.57 -5.74
N ILE A 94 -0.61 -4.04 -6.88
CA ILE A 94 -0.76 -2.63 -7.26
C ILE A 94 -1.53 -2.54 -8.57
N ALA A 95 -2.53 -1.65 -8.66
CA ALA A 95 -3.20 -1.46 -9.93
C ALA A 95 -2.29 -0.73 -10.93
N VAL A 96 -1.71 0.40 -10.54
CA VAL A 96 -0.83 1.19 -11.41
C VAL A 96 0.46 1.57 -10.69
N GLU A 97 1.58 1.15 -11.23
CA GLU A 97 2.92 1.54 -10.74
C GLU A 97 3.51 2.63 -11.62
N LYS A 98 4.01 3.70 -11.01
CA LYS A 98 4.82 4.71 -11.70
C LYS A 98 6.27 4.23 -11.74
N GLY A 99 6.61 3.44 -12.77
CA GLY A 99 7.91 2.77 -12.90
C GLY A 99 9.10 3.73 -13.02
N PHE A 100 8.86 4.98 -13.42
CA PHE A 100 9.87 6.05 -13.43
C PHE A 100 10.16 6.64 -12.03
N GLN A 101 9.42 6.21 -11.01
CA GLN A 101 9.67 6.54 -9.59
C GLN A 101 10.22 5.30 -8.86
N ARG A 102 11.02 5.54 -7.82
CA ARG A 102 11.79 4.48 -7.18
C ARG A 102 11.01 3.60 -6.19
N GLY A 103 9.73 3.89 -5.93
CA GLY A 103 8.98 3.20 -4.89
C GLY A 103 8.93 1.69 -5.08
N GLY A 104 8.58 1.22 -6.27
CA GLY A 104 8.50 -0.21 -6.58
C GLY A 104 9.85 -0.91 -6.47
N GLU A 105 10.92 -0.30 -7.00
CA GLU A 105 12.28 -0.81 -6.90
C GLU A 105 12.70 -0.99 -5.43
N LEU A 106 12.51 0.05 -4.61
CA LEU A 106 12.91 0.02 -3.20
C LEU A 106 12.16 -1.04 -2.38
N ILE A 107 10.90 -1.29 -2.69
CA ILE A 107 10.12 -2.34 -2.02
C ILE A 107 10.61 -3.74 -2.44
N ARG A 108 10.85 -3.96 -3.75
CA ARG A 108 11.38 -5.22 -4.26
C ARG A 108 12.78 -5.53 -3.69
N GLN A 109 13.62 -4.52 -3.51
CA GLN A 109 14.95 -4.65 -2.88
C GLN A 109 14.88 -5.14 -1.42
N LYS A 110 13.75 -4.94 -0.73
CA LYS A 110 13.49 -5.49 0.60
C LYS A 110 13.11 -6.97 0.57
N GLY A 111 13.10 -7.61 -0.60
CA GLY A 111 12.67 -9.00 -0.77
C GLY A 111 11.16 -9.20 -0.81
N ILE A 112 10.39 -8.12 -0.93
CA ILE A 112 8.93 -8.17 -0.99
C ILE A 112 8.49 -8.31 -2.44
N ARG A 113 7.66 -9.32 -2.72
CA ARG A 113 7.06 -9.51 -4.04
C ARG A 113 6.05 -8.39 -4.31
N VAL A 114 6.21 -7.68 -5.42
CA VAL A 114 5.29 -6.64 -5.88
C VAL A 114 4.85 -6.96 -7.30
N GLU A 115 3.55 -7.17 -7.46
CA GLU A 115 2.89 -7.37 -8.75
C GLU A 115 2.05 -6.15 -9.09
N SER A 116 2.26 -5.58 -10.26
CA SER A 116 1.55 -4.39 -10.73
C SER A 116 0.80 -4.73 -12.03
N LEU A 117 -0.49 -4.39 -12.10
CA LEU A 117 -1.29 -4.67 -13.29
C LEU A 117 -0.88 -3.81 -14.49
N ALA A 118 -0.41 -2.59 -14.22
CA ALA A 118 0.17 -1.71 -15.23
C ALA A 118 1.36 -0.97 -14.65
N ILE A 119 2.43 -0.85 -15.42
CA ILE A 119 3.61 -0.08 -15.06
C ILE A 119 3.78 1.06 -16.07
N ILE A 120 3.72 2.29 -15.60
CA ILE A 120 3.97 3.47 -16.41
C ILE A 120 5.47 3.68 -16.50
N GLU A 121 6.02 3.62 -17.69
CA GLU A 121 7.44 3.86 -17.94
C GLU A 121 7.77 5.36 -17.98
N SER A 122 6.89 6.15 -18.59
CA SER A 122 7.05 7.61 -18.66
C SER A 122 5.70 8.31 -18.79
N MET A 123 5.65 9.54 -18.30
CA MET A 123 4.51 10.45 -18.45
C MET A 123 5.05 11.82 -18.89
N ASP A 124 4.45 12.37 -19.91
CA ASP A 124 4.73 13.73 -20.38
C ASP A 124 3.50 14.61 -20.11
N ALA A 125 3.66 15.60 -19.24
CA ALA A 125 2.59 16.50 -18.85
C ALA A 125 2.20 17.49 -19.97
N ASP A 126 3.12 17.82 -20.87
CA ASP A 126 2.89 18.80 -21.92
C ASP A 126 2.12 18.20 -23.10
N SER A 127 2.48 16.98 -23.49
CA SER A 127 1.80 16.26 -24.58
C SER A 127 0.64 15.38 -24.10
N GLY A 128 0.56 15.08 -22.80
CA GLY A 128 -0.38 14.14 -22.22
C GLY A 128 -0.07 12.67 -22.54
N ASN A 129 1.09 12.39 -23.13
CA ASN A 129 1.48 11.03 -23.48
C ASN A 129 1.82 10.21 -22.24
N ILE A 130 1.32 8.97 -22.20
CA ILE A 130 1.65 7.98 -21.18
C ILE A 130 2.17 6.73 -21.90
N VAL A 131 3.36 6.30 -21.53
CA VAL A 131 3.97 5.07 -22.05
C VAL A 131 3.93 4.01 -20.97
N PHE A 132 3.38 2.85 -21.30
CA PHE A 132 3.37 1.69 -20.41
C PHE A 132 4.51 0.75 -20.75
N LYS A 133 5.08 0.16 -19.71
CA LYS A 133 6.08 -0.91 -19.85
C LYS A 133 5.38 -2.19 -20.30
N GLU A 134 5.95 -2.87 -21.30
CA GLU A 134 5.56 -4.24 -21.64
C GLU A 134 5.91 -5.18 -20.48
N GLN A 135 4.98 -6.06 -20.14
CA GLN A 135 5.12 -7.03 -19.05
C GLN A 135 5.04 -8.46 -19.57
#